data_3f99ee1610f71db3d25681232f8c3d1a
#
_entry.id   3f99ee1610f71db3d25681232f8c3d1a
#
_cell.length_a   1.000
_cell.length_b   1.000
_cell.length_c   1.000
_cell.angle_alpha   90.00
_cell.angle_beta   90.00
_cell.angle_gamma   90.00
#
_symmetry.space_group_name_H-M   'P 1'
#
loop_
_entity.id
_entity.type
_entity.pdbx_description
1 polymer ?
#
loop_
_entity_poly.entity_id
_entity_poly.type
_entity_poly.pdbx_seq_one_letter_code
_entity_poly.pdbx_strand_id
1 'polypeptide(L)'
;PCDEYIFRAYYVANKFKLFRNRTDILGAFILRWIKSGLVKVEKRIVGTIIKKEDSVIIFNTLGHTFSNKHEKKIFNIMYKASKDGILERKEFKNWCSNNYSTIFNVFDDITSDEEKRCINERLISIDTVKSFNLLSRKEYNASDKLKEQAIQLAGFKRYLNDYTLISDREAIEVHLFEEYLIYAQMLGIAQKVAKQFKDLYPEIIEQSSFNSYNDFLFIYSYVNSGITAANTARMRAESYSSGGGGFSSGGGGGGSFGGGGGGGGFR
;
A
#
# COMPACT_ATOMS: atom_id res chain seq x y z
N PRO A 1 -0.34 0.58 -17.35
CA PRO A 1 -0.70 -0.80 -17.07
C PRO A 1 -1.97 -0.85 -16.22
N CYS A 2 -2.87 -1.77 -16.53
CA CYS A 2 -4.15 -1.95 -15.84
C CYS A 2 -5.15 -0.78 -15.94
N ASP A 3 -5.23 -0.16 -17.12
CA ASP A 3 -6.25 0.85 -17.47
C ASP A 3 -6.38 1.99 -16.45
N GLU A 4 -5.25 2.57 -16.02
CA GLU A 4 -5.15 3.70 -15.09
C GLU A 4 -5.72 3.46 -13.67
N TYR A 5 -6.13 2.23 -13.37
CA TYR A 5 -6.80 1.92 -12.13
C TYR A 5 -5.85 1.29 -11.11
N ILE A 6 -5.42 2.07 -10.12
CA ILE A 6 -4.53 1.59 -9.05
C ILE A 6 -5.12 0.37 -8.31
N PHE A 7 -6.43 0.25 -8.18
CA PHE A 7 -7.10 -0.87 -7.52
C PHE A 7 -6.98 -2.17 -8.34
N ARG A 8 -7.11 -2.08 -9.66
CA ARG A 8 -6.89 -3.20 -10.56
C ARG A 8 -5.42 -3.63 -10.55
N ALA A 9 -4.50 -2.67 -10.62
CA ALA A 9 -3.07 -2.93 -10.52
C ALA A 9 -2.72 -3.59 -9.18
N TYR A 10 -3.30 -3.12 -8.07
CA TYR A 10 -3.14 -3.71 -6.76
C TYR A 10 -3.66 -5.15 -6.71
N TYR A 11 -4.87 -5.41 -7.24
CA TYR A 11 -5.44 -6.74 -7.31
C TYR A 11 -4.55 -7.70 -8.09
N VAL A 12 -4.10 -7.29 -9.29
CA VAL A 12 -3.19 -8.07 -10.14
C VAL A 12 -1.87 -8.32 -9.42
N ALA A 13 -1.27 -7.29 -8.81
CA ALA A 13 -0.04 -7.43 -8.06
C ALA A 13 -0.17 -8.41 -6.89
N ASN A 14 -1.32 -8.42 -6.21
CA ASN A 14 -1.62 -9.35 -5.11
C ASN A 14 -1.74 -10.79 -5.61
N LYS A 15 -2.56 -11.03 -6.64
CA LYS A 15 -2.84 -12.38 -7.15
C LYS A 15 -1.60 -13.01 -7.82
N PHE A 16 -0.80 -12.23 -8.52
CA PHE A 16 0.42 -12.68 -9.19
C PHE A 16 1.70 -12.47 -8.36
N LYS A 17 1.57 -12.12 -7.06
CA LYS A 17 2.68 -11.99 -6.09
C LYS A 17 3.78 -11.01 -6.54
N LEU A 18 3.39 -9.89 -7.14
CA LEU A 18 4.32 -8.89 -7.64
C LEU A 18 4.84 -7.92 -6.56
N PHE A 19 4.27 -7.90 -5.37
CA PHE A 19 4.75 -7.12 -4.22
C PHE A 19 4.98 -7.98 -2.97
N ARG A 20 5.72 -7.44 -2.01
CA ARG A 20 5.99 -8.13 -0.74
C ARG A 20 4.91 -7.87 0.31
N ASN A 21 4.43 -6.62 0.38
CA ASN A 21 3.49 -6.19 1.40
C ASN A 21 2.22 -5.61 0.76
N ARG A 22 1.09 -6.25 1.01
CA ARG A 22 -0.21 -5.74 0.52
C ARG A 22 -0.60 -4.39 1.13
N THR A 23 0.04 -3.98 2.20
CA THR A 23 -0.23 -2.73 2.91
C THR A 23 0.46 -1.51 2.31
N ASP A 24 1.38 -1.72 1.36
CA ASP A 24 2.13 -0.64 0.70
C ASP A 24 1.23 0.29 -0.13
N ILE A 25 0.05 -0.18 -0.53
CA ILE A 25 -0.98 0.63 -1.19
C ILE A 25 -1.44 1.82 -0.34
N LEU A 26 -1.36 1.74 0.99
CA LEU A 26 -1.71 2.87 1.87
C LEU A 26 -0.80 4.08 1.61
N GLY A 27 0.50 3.84 1.46
CA GLY A 27 1.44 4.90 1.07
C GLY A 27 1.14 5.46 -0.32
N ALA A 28 0.74 4.61 -1.27
CA ALA A 28 0.35 5.06 -2.60
C ALA A 28 -0.89 5.98 -2.56
N PHE A 29 -1.87 5.72 -1.70
CA PHE A 29 -2.99 6.65 -1.50
C PHE A 29 -2.55 7.98 -0.92
N ILE A 30 -1.69 8.00 0.07
CA ILE A 30 -1.16 9.25 0.65
C ILE A 30 -0.45 10.06 -0.43
N LEU A 31 0.40 9.45 -1.25
CA LEU A 31 1.07 10.13 -2.36
C LEU A 31 0.06 10.71 -3.38
N ARG A 32 -0.99 9.96 -3.73
CA ARG A 32 -2.07 10.45 -4.58
C ARG A 32 -2.80 11.65 -3.98
N TRP A 33 -3.07 11.63 -2.67
CA TRP A 33 -3.73 12.74 -1.99
C TRP A 33 -2.84 13.98 -1.89
N ILE A 34 -1.52 13.81 -1.76
CA ILE A 34 -0.58 14.94 -1.84
C ILE A 34 -0.61 15.53 -3.25
N LYS A 35 -0.49 14.69 -4.28
CA LYS A 35 -0.57 15.12 -5.69
C LYS A 35 -1.87 15.87 -6.00
N SER A 36 -2.99 15.49 -5.41
CA SER A 36 -4.30 16.15 -5.60
C SER A 36 -4.55 17.31 -4.65
N GLY A 37 -3.62 17.66 -3.76
CA GLY A 37 -3.77 18.74 -2.79
C GLY A 37 -4.71 18.44 -1.61
N LEU A 38 -5.19 17.18 -1.49
CA LEU A 38 -6.03 16.74 -0.37
C LEU A 38 -5.28 16.64 0.95
N VAL A 39 -4.00 16.40 0.87
CA VAL A 39 -3.10 16.21 2.00
C VAL A 39 -1.80 16.94 1.70
N LYS A 40 -1.21 17.53 2.72
CA LYS A 40 0.16 18.07 2.66
C LYS A 40 0.98 17.58 3.85
N VAL A 41 2.28 17.54 3.67
CA VAL A 41 3.25 17.27 4.73
C VAL A 41 3.85 18.59 5.20
N GLU A 42 3.84 18.83 6.51
CA GLU A 42 4.47 20.00 7.13
C GLU A 42 5.32 19.58 8.32
N LYS A 43 6.39 20.34 8.56
CA LYS A 43 7.18 20.23 9.79
C LYS A 43 6.52 21.03 10.89
N ARG A 44 6.31 20.43 12.03
CA ARG A 44 5.72 21.06 13.22
C ARG A 44 6.42 20.60 14.50
N ILE A 45 6.29 21.40 15.55
CA ILE A 45 6.69 20.99 16.89
C ILE A 45 5.58 20.11 17.44
N VAL A 46 5.88 18.83 17.68
CA VAL A 46 4.94 17.83 18.19
C VAL A 46 5.34 17.35 19.59
N GLY A 47 4.38 16.80 20.33
CA GLY A 47 4.55 16.25 21.67
C GLY A 47 4.13 17.18 22.78
N THR A 48 3.59 16.60 23.87
CA THR A 48 3.05 17.33 25.01
C THR A 48 4.10 17.64 26.08
N ILE A 49 4.95 16.68 26.42
CA ILE A 49 5.97 16.80 27.47
C ILE A 49 7.34 17.10 26.85
N ILE A 50 7.75 16.29 25.87
CA ILE A 50 8.99 16.49 25.12
C ILE A 50 8.60 17.01 23.75
N LYS A 51 8.84 18.30 23.52
CA LYS A 51 8.62 18.95 22.23
C LYS A 51 9.77 18.65 21.30
N LYS A 52 9.45 18.15 20.09
CA LYS A 52 10.42 17.91 19.02
C LYS A 52 9.83 18.33 17.68
N GLU A 53 10.69 18.74 16.77
CA GLU A 53 10.27 18.91 15.38
C GLU A 53 10.06 17.54 14.74
N ASP A 54 8.91 17.34 14.13
CA ASP A 54 8.56 16.15 13.33
C ASP A 54 7.66 16.58 12.18
N SER A 55 7.56 15.78 11.14
CA SER A 55 6.63 16.02 10.07
C SER A 55 5.25 15.46 10.44
N VAL A 56 4.20 16.16 10.02
CA VAL A 56 2.80 15.79 10.22
C VAL A 56 2.07 15.78 8.88
N ILE A 57 0.98 15.03 8.81
CA ILE A 57 0.06 15.02 7.67
C ILE A 57 -1.10 15.95 8.00
N ILE A 58 -1.38 16.92 7.11
CA ILE A 58 -2.48 17.86 7.25
C ILE A 58 -3.51 17.57 6.17
N PHE A 59 -4.76 17.38 6.57
CA PHE A 59 -5.88 17.09 5.69
C PHE A 59 -6.60 18.36 5.24
N ASN A 60 -6.78 18.49 3.94
CA ASN A 60 -7.65 19.49 3.32
C ASN A 60 -8.94 18.79 2.89
N THR A 61 -10.03 19.04 3.60
CA THR A 61 -11.32 18.36 3.35
C THR A 61 -12.30 19.18 2.51
N LEU A 62 -11.92 20.40 2.11
CA LEU A 62 -12.83 21.32 1.43
C LEU A 62 -13.09 20.88 -0.02
N GLY A 63 -14.36 20.59 -0.33
CA GLY A 63 -14.83 20.45 -1.72
C GLY A 63 -14.42 19.18 -2.46
N HIS A 64 -13.78 18.20 -1.79
CA HIS A 64 -13.34 16.98 -2.48
C HIS A 64 -14.39 15.87 -2.46
N THR A 65 -14.57 15.25 -3.63
CA THR A 65 -15.41 14.05 -3.80
C THR A 65 -14.56 12.87 -4.25
N PHE A 66 -14.70 11.75 -3.55
CA PHE A 66 -13.99 10.51 -3.91
C PHE A 66 -14.82 9.72 -4.93
N SER A 67 -14.22 9.39 -6.05
CA SER A 67 -14.81 8.51 -7.06
C SER A 67 -14.84 7.03 -6.62
N ASN A 68 -13.97 6.65 -5.67
CA ASN A 68 -13.86 5.29 -5.18
C ASN A 68 -14.19 5.20 -3.68
N LYS A 69 -15.11 4.26 -3.34
CA LYS A 69 -15.55 4.05 -1.95
C LYS A 69 -14.45 3.57 -1.00
N HIS A 70 -13.48 2.78 -1.51
CA HIS A 70 -12.37 2.27 -0.68
C HIS A 70 -11.37 3.38 -0.37
N GLU A 71 -11.05 4.21 -1.37
CA GLU A 71 -10.19 5.38 -1.15
C GLU A 71 -10.83 6.34 -0.14
N LYS A 72 -12.13 6.63 -0.28
CA LYS A 72 -12.90 7.40 0.71
C LYS A 72 -12.85 6.77 2.11
N LYS A 73 -12.99 5.44 2.20
CA LYS A 73 -12.94 4.72 3.48
C LYS A 73 -11.56 4.86 4.13
N ILE A 74 -10.47 4.70 3.38
CA ILE A 74 -9.10 4.86 3.89
C ILE A 74 -8.85 6.31 4.33
N PHE A 75 -9.24 7.29 3.51
CA PHE A 75 -9.11 8.70 3.86
C PHE A 75 -9.82 9.01 5.17
N ASN A 76 -11.08 8.60 5.31
CA ASN A 76 -11.87 8.82 6.53
C ASN A 76 -11.26 8.13 7.76
N ILE A 77 -10.66 6.95 7.59
CA ILE A 77 -9.94 6.24 8.65
C ILE A 77 -8.78 7.10 9.16
N MET A 78 -7.95 7.61 8.25
CA MET A 78 -6.80 8.42 8.61
C MET A 78 -7.22 9.78 9.16
N TYR A 79 -8.23 10.41 8.58
CA TYR A 79 -8.79 11.68 9.09
C TYR A 79 -9.33 11.52 10.51
N LYS A 80 -10.06 10.46 10.81
CA LYS A 80 -10.54 10.19 12.18
C LYS A 80 -9.40 9.94 13.17
N ALA A 81 -8.29 9.40 12.72
CA ALA A 81 -7.11 9.20 13.57
C ALA A 81 -6.46 10.52 13.98
N SER A 82 -6.60 11.58 13.17
CA SER A 82 -6.03 12.91 13.41
C SER A 82 -6.79 13.74 14.44
N LYS A 83 -8.09 13.45 14.66
CA LYS A 83 -9.01 14.20 15.52
C LYS A 83 -9.26 15.65 15.11
N ASP A 84 -8.24 16.41 14.79
CA ASP A 84 -8.25 17.85 14.46
C ASP A 84 -7.84 18.14 12.99
N GLY A 85 -7.62 17.10 12.18
CA GLY A 85 -7.18 17.24 10.79
C GLY A 85 -5.65 17.33 10.64
N ILE A 86 -4.89 17.23 11.75
CA ILE A 86 -3.44 17.18 11.77
C ILE A 86 -3.01 15.84 12.35
N LEU A 87 -2.51 14.95 11.52
CA LEU A 87 -2.19 13.59 11.92
C LEU A 87 -0.72 13.44 12.27
N GLU A 88 -0.44 13.31 13.57
CA GLU A 88 0.89 12.99 14.08
C GLU A 88 1.21 11.49 13.91
N ARG A 89 2.49 11.15 13.78
CA ARG A 89 2.96 9.75 13.68
C ARG A 89 2.49 8.90 14.87
N LYS A 90 2.51 9.45 16.08
CA LYS A 90 2.08 8.75 17.29
C LYS A 90 0.57 8.46 17.28
N GLU A 91 -0.23 9.41 16.84
CA GLU A 91 -1.68 9.25 16.73
C GLU A 91 -2.04 8.17 15.72
N PHE A 92 -1.42 8.22 14.54
CA PHE A 92 -1.64 7.20 13.51
C PHE A 92 -1.23 5.81 13.98
N LYS A 93 -0.06 5.68 14.61
CA LYS A 93 0.41 4.42 15.17
C LYS A 93 -0.56 3.86 16.22
N ASN A 94 -1.03 4.68 17.16
CA ASN A 94 -1.97 4.28 18.20
C ASN A 94 -3.31 3.88 17.60
N TRP A 95 -3.81 4.67 16.65
CA TRP A 95 -5.07 4.36 15.98
C TRP A 95 -4.98 3.04 15.21
N CYS A 96 -3.91 2.81 14.46
CA CYS A 96 -3.65 1.57 13.73
C CYS A 96 -3.60 0.34 14.66
N SER A 97 -2.97 0.48 15.82
CA SER A 97 -2.92 -0.60 16.83
C SER A 97 -4.31 -0.94 17.36
N ASN A 98 -5.12 0.07 17.67
CA ASN A 98 -6.45 -0.11 18.24
C ASN A 98 -7.52 -0.54 17.23
N ASN A 99 -7.27 -0.29 15.93
CA ASN A 99 -8.23 -0.54 14.85
C ASN A 99 -7.65 -1.43 13.75
N TYR A 100 -6.76 -2.35 14.11
CA TYR A 100 -6.04 -3.19 13.14
C TYR A 100 -6.98 -3.98 12.22
N SER A 101 -8.07 -4.53 12.75
CA SER A 101 -9.05 -5.27 11.95
C SER A 101 -9.70 -4.40 10.88
N THR A 102 -10.05 -3.15 11.21
CA THR A 102 -10.62 -2.20 10.27
C THR A 102 -9.68 -1.92 9.11
N ILE A 103 -8.37 -1.77 9.39
CA ILE A 103 -7.35 -1.53 8.37
C ILE A 103 -7.24 -2.73 7.43
N PHE A 104 -7.08 -3.95 7.97
CA PHE A 104 -6.91 -5.14 7.15
C PHE A 104 -8.16 -5.48 6.35
N ASN A 105 -9.36 -5.29 6.92
CA ASN A 105 -10.62 -5.48 6.20
C ASN A 105 -10.75 -4.58 4.98
N VAL A 106 -10.21 -3.34 5.01
CA VAL A 106 -10.24 -2.48 3.82
C VAL A 106 -9.44 -3.08 2.66
N PHE A 107 -8.27 -3.66 2.94
CA PHE A 107 -7.45 -4.30 1.90
C PHE A 107 -8.13 -5.57 1.35
N ASP A 108 -8.82 -6.32 2.21
CA ASP A 108 -9.60 -7.49 1.82
C ASP A 108 -10.83 -7.07 1.00
N ASP A 109 -11.52 -6.00 1.37
CA ASP A 109 -12.64 -5.41 0.62
C ASP A 109 -12.20 -4.99 -0.79
N ILE A 110 -11.06 -4.30 -0.92
CA ILE A 110 -10.49 -3.90 -2.23
C ILE A 110 -10.26 -5.13 -3.10
N THR A 111 -9.60 -6.15 -2.54
CA THR A 111 -9.28 -7.38 -3.28
C THR A 111 -10.55 -8.11 -3.71
N SER A 112 -11.53 -8.23 -2.80
CA SER A 112 -12.81 -8.90 -3.08
C SER A 112 -13.64 -8.18 -4.15
N ASP A 113 -13.70 -6.85 -4.10
CA ASP A 113 -14.49 -6.09 -5.07
C ASP A 113 -13.82 -6.09 -6.45
N GLU A 114 -12.50 -6.02 -6.54
CA GLU A 114 -11.80 -6.15 -7.83
C GLU A 114 -11.89 -7.58 -8.38
N GLU A 115 -11.89 -8.62 -7.52
CA GLU A 115 -12.15 -9.99 -7.96
C GLU A 115 -13.53 -10.14 -8.60
N LYS A 116 -14.58 -9.60 -7.96
CA LYS A 116 -15.94 -9.59 -8.54
C LYS A 116 -15.99 -8.85 -9.88
N ARG A 117 -15.28 -7.71 -10.00
CA ARG A 117 -15.18 -6.99 -11.27
C ARG A 117 -14.50 -7.83 -12.34
N CYS A 118 -13.36 -8.48 -12.00
CA CYS A 118 -12.68 -9.35 -12.95
C CYS A 118 -13.55 -10.51 -13.42
N ILE A 119 -14.38 -11.09 -12.54
CA ILE A 119 -15.34 -12.13 -12.90
C ILE A 119 -16.42 -11.57 -13.85
N ASN A 120 -16.99 -10.41 -13.54
CA ASN A 120 -18.01 -9.76 -14.37
C ASN A 120 -17.46 -9.37 -15.75
N GLU A 121 -16.21 -8.96 -15.83
CA GLU A 121 -15.47 -8.62 -17.06
C GLU A 121 -14.95 -9.87 -17.80
N ARG A 122 -15.24 -11.08 -17.31
CA ARG A 122 -14.74 -12.36 -17.85
C ARG A 122 -13.22 -12.47 -17.90
N LEU A 123 -12.54 -11.75 -17.03
CA LEU A 123 -11.08 -11.87 -16.85
C LEU A 123 -10.71 -13.04 -15.94
N ILE A 124 -11.69 -13.57 -15.19
CA ILE A 124 -11.56 -14.74 -14.33
C ILE A 124 -12.75 -15.65 -14.60
N SER A 125 -12.50 -16.93 -14.84
CA SER A 125 -13.48 -18.01 -14.80
C SER A 125 -13.37 -18.80 -13.49
N ILE A 126 -14.48 -19.35 -13.03
CA ILE A 126 -14.56 -20.17 -11.82
C ILE A 126 -15.04 -21.55 -12.24
N ASP A 127 -14.14 -22.54 -12.12
CA ASP A 127 -14.46 -23.92 -12.36
C ASP A 127 -14.65 -24.68 -11.03
N THR A 128 -15.58 -25.62 -11.01
CA THR A 128 -15.79 -26.46 -9.85
C THR A 128 -15.18 -27.83 -10.12
N VAL A 129 -14.04 -28.10 -9.51
CA VAL A 129 -13.34 -29.38 -9.64
C VAL A 129 -13.78 -30.31 -8.50
N LYS A 130 -14.29 -31.49 -8.85
CA LYS A 130 -14.62 -32.53 -7.88
C LYS A 130 -13.36 -33.33 -7.56
N SER A 131 -12.95 -33.35 -6.30
CA SER A 131 -11.89 -34.21 -5.81
C SER A 131 -12.44 -35.61 -5.45
N PHE A 132 -11.59 -36.62 -5.45
CA PHE A 132 -11.93 -38.05 -5.20
C PHE A 132 -12.68 -38.30 -3.88
N ASN A 133 -12.65 -37.37 -2.93
CA ASN A 133 -13.27 -37.47 -1.61
C ASN A 133 -14.58 -36.68 -1.45
N LEU A 134 -15.39 -36.53 -2.50
CA LEU A 134 -16.69 -35.81 -2.46
C LEU A 134 -16.60 -34.30 -2.11
N LEU A 135 -15.39 -33.75 -1.92
CA LEU A 135 -15.20 -32.33 -1.70
C LEU A 135 -15.05 -31.59 -3.05
N SER A 136 -15.95 -30.67 -3.31
CA SER A 136 -15.82 -29.78 -4.48
C SER A 136 -14.95 -28.58 -4.11
N ARG A 137 -13.96 -28.28 -4.96
CA ARG A 137 -13.09 -27.09 -4.84
C ARG A 137 -13.35 -26.14 -6.00
N LYS A 138 -13.48 -24.85 -5.71
CA LYS A 138 -13.51 -23.83 -6.75
C LYS A 138 -12.07 -23.52 -7.20
N GLU A 139 -11.83 -23.58 -8.49
CA GLU A 139 -10.59 -23.14 -9.12
C GLU A 139 -10.85 -21.84 -9.89
N TYR A 140 -9.99 -20.87 -9.66
CA TYR A 140 -10.05 -19.56 -10.31
C TYR A 140 -9.01 -19.52 -11.41
N ASN A 141 -9.45 -19.38 -12.65
CA ASN A 141 -8.57 -19.35 -13.81
C ASN A 141 -8.52 -17.94 -14.40
N ALA A 142 -7.31 -17.41 -14.54
CA ALA A 142 -7.08 -16.12 -15.16
C ALA A 142 -7.14 -16.24 -16.69
N SER A 143 -7.84 -15.32 -17.35
CA SER A 143 -7.81 -15.18 -18.80
C SER A 143 -6.43 -14.71 -19.26
N ASP A 144 -6.13 -14.89 -20.55
CA ASP A 144 -4.86 -14.43 -21.13
C ASP A 144 -4.74 -12.89 -21.03
N LYS A 145 -5.84 -12.15 -21.14
CA LYS A 145 -5.87 -10.70 -20.94
C LYS A 145 -5.44 -10.32 -19.52
N LEU A 146 -5.89 -11.04 -18.49
CA LEU A 146 -5.48 -10.77 -17.09
C LEU A 146 -4.02 -11.15 -16.85
N LYS A 147 -3.54 -12.24 -17.45
CA LYS A 147 -2.12 -12.63 -17.42
C LYS A 147 -1.25 -11.59 -18.09
N GLU A 148 -1.69 -11.06 -19.24
CA GLU A 148 -0.98 -9.97 -19.93
C GLU A 148 -0.87 -8.72 -19.07
N GLN A 149 -1.94 -8.30 -18.38
CA GLN A 149 -1.89 -7.20 -17.41
C GLN A 149 -0.85 -7.46 -16.31
N ALA A 150 -0.73 -8.71 -15.85
CA ALA A 150 0.29 -9.07 -14.86
C ALA A 150 1.71 -8.98 -15.42
N ILE A 151 1.92 -9.42 -16.66
CA ILE A 151 3.22 -9.31 -17.36
C ILE A 151 3.60 -7.84 -17.56
N GLN A 152 2.66 -7.01 -18.00
CA GLN A 152 2.88 -5.56 -18.18
C GLN A 152 3.22 -4.89 -16.85
N LEU A 153 2.51 -5.23 -15.77
CA LEU A 153 2.78 -4.67 -14.44
C LEU A 153 4.14 -5.13 -13.89
N ALA A 154 4.50 -6.39 -14.10
CA ALA A 154 5.82 -6.92 -13.75
C ALA A 154 6.93 -6.25 -14.55
N GLY A 155 6.72 -6.06 -15.86
CA GLY A 155 7.62 -5.30 -16.73
C GLY A 155 7.79 -3.84 -16.28
N PHE A 156 6.70 -3.18 -15.92
CA PHE A 156 6.73 -1.82 -15.38
C PHE A 156 7.49 -1.75 -14.04
N LYS A 157 7.28 -2.71 -13.14
CA LYS A 157 8.05 -2.80 -11.90
C LYS A 157 9.55 -2.94 -12.18
N ARG A 158 9.92 -3.81 -13.13
CA ARG A 158 11.31 -3.99 -13.54
C ARG A 158 11.87 -2.71 -14.16
N TYR A 159 11.12 -2.09 -15.06
CA TYR A 159 11.49 -0.80 -15.66
C TYR A 159 11.81 0.26 -14.61
N LEU A 160 10.94 0.43 -13.60
CA LEU A 160 11.17 1.38 -12.50
C LEU A 160 12.38 0.98 -11.65
N ASN A 161 12.58 -0.32 -11.42
CA ASN A 161 13.69 -0.83 -10.61
C ASN A 161 15.05 -0.63 -11.27
N ASP A 162 15.08 -0.72 -12.60
CA ASP A 162 16.30 -0.66 -13.41
C ASP A 162 16.46 0.72 -14.08
N TYR A 163 15.68 1.71 -13.68
CA TYR A 163 15.61 3.04 -14.31
C TYR A 163 16.97 3.71 -14.46
N THR A 164 17.86 3.57 -13.46
CA THR A 164 19.19 4.18 -13.46
C THR A 164 20.21 3.51 -14.40
N LEU A 165 19.91 2.29 -14.87
CA LEU A 165 20.82 1.55 -15.72
C LEU A 165 20.79 1.99 -17.20
N ILE A 166 19.88 2.92 -17.55
CA ILE A 166 19.69 3.39 -18.92
C ILE A 166 20.22 4.81 -19.02
N SER A 167 21.38 4.97 -19.66
CA SER A 167 22.16 6.21 -19.71
C SER A 167 21.57 7.33 -20.60
N ASP A 168 20.66 7.00 -21.52
CA ASP A 168 20.19 7.93 -22.56
C ASP A 168 18.68 8.23 -22.43
N ARG A 169 18.23 8.64 -21.24
CA ARG A 169 16.82 9.00 -21.05
C ARG A 169 16.61 10.50 -21.16
N GLU A 170 15.61 10.88 -21.94
CA GLU A 170 15.06 12.23 -21.96
C GLU A 170 14.52 12.59 -20.57
N ALA A 171 14.56 13.86 -20.21
CA ALA A 171 14.02 14.35 -18.96
C ALA A 171 12.55 13.94 -18.82
N ILE A 172 12.25 13.22 -17.74
CA ILE A 172 10.87 12.84 -17.42
C ILE A 172 10.12 14.08 -16.94
N GLU A 173 8.92 14.25 -17.44
CA GLU A 173 8.02 15.26 -16.93
C GLU A 173 7.65 14.99 -15.46
N VAL A 174 7.54 16.05 -14.66
CA VAL A 174 7.27 15.96 -13.22
C VAL A 174 6.04 15.09 -12.90
N HIS A 175 4.97 15.21 -13.68
CA HIS A 175 3.76 14.42 -13.45
C HIS A 175 3.95 12.91 -13.68
N LEU A 176 4.83 12.50 -14.62
CA LEU A 176 5.16 11.08 -14.82
C LEU A 176 5.99 10.54 -13.67
N PHE A 177 6.91 11.33 -13.12
CA PHE A 177 7.63 10.96 -11.90
C PHE A 177 6.68 10.69 -10.74
N GLU A 178 5.71 11.57 -10.52
CA GLU A 178 4.71 11.41 -9.46
C GLU A 178 3.90 10.12 -9.62
N GLU A 179 3.43 9.82 -10.84
CA GLU A 179 2.74 8.55 -11.12
C GLU A 179 3.65 7.35 -10.91
N TYR A 180 4.89 7.41 -11.37
CA TYR A 180 5.86 6.34 -11.16
C TYR A 180 6.12 6.06 -9.69
N LEU A 181 6.19 7.11 -8.87
CA LEU A 181 6.42 6.98 -7.45
C LEU A 181 5.21 6.38 -6.71
N ILE A 182 3.98 6.75 -7.12
CA ILE A 182 2.74 6.17 -6.59
C ILE A 182 2.70 4.66 -6.86
N TYR A 183 2.95 4.23 -8.10
CA TYR A 183 2.99 2.81 -8.43
C TYR A 183 4.16 2.08 -7.78
N ALA A 184 5.34 2.70 -7.73
CA ALA A 184 6.51 2.17 -7.05
C ALA A 184 6.23 1.92 -5.55
N GLN A 185 5.47 2.82 -4.91
CA GLN A 185 5.04 2.66 -3.53
C GLN A 185 4.10 1.46 -3.37
N MET A 186 3.10 1.31 -4.22
CA MET A 186 2.22 0.15 -4.21
C MET A 186 3.00 -1.16 -4.43
N LEU A 187 4.00 -1.14 -5.30
CA LEU A 187 4.83 -2.31 -5.64
C LEU A 187 5.99 -2.58 -4.67
N GLY A 188 6.16 -1.74 -3.63
CA GLY A 188 7.17 -1.90 -2.58
C GLY A 188 8.61 -1.58 -3.01
N ILE A 189 8.79 -0.74 -4.03
CA ILE A 189 10.11 -0.33 -4.56
C ILE A 189 10.34 1.19 -4.53
N ALA A 190 9.42 1.95 -3.93
CA ALA A 190 9.42 3.41 -4.00
C ALA A 190 10.69 4.08 -3.45
N GLN A 191 11.29 3.54 -2.37
CA GLN A 191 12.53 4.11 -1.82
C GLN A 191 13.69 4.04 -2.83
N LYS A 192 13.80 2.91 -3.55
CA LYS A 192 14.83 2.77 -4.57
C LYS A 192 14.60 3.74 -5.71
N VAL A 193 13.36 3.82 -6.20
CA VAL A 193 12.97 4.72 -7.29
C VAL A 193 13.20 6.19 -6.90
N ALA A 194 12.72 6.62 -5.74
CA ALA A 194 12.92 7.99 -5.26
C ALA A 194 14.41 8.36 -5.10
N LYS A 195 15.23 7.41 -4.60
CA LYS A 195 16.68 7.62 -4.51
C LYS A 195 17.31 7.80 -5.88
N GLN A 196 16.93 6.98 -6.85
CA GLN A 196 17.43 7.07 -8.22
C GLN A 196 17.12 8.44 -8.85
N PHE A 197 15.88 8.94 -8.66
CA PHE A 197 15.51 10.27 -9.16
C PHE A 197 16.24 11.39 -8.43
N LYS A 198 16.43 11.27 -7.10
CA LYS A 198 17.25 12.23 -6.34
C LYS A 198 18.67 12.33 -6.87
N ASP A 199 19.26 11.21 -7.22
CA ASP A 199 20.65 11.15 -7.67
C ASP A 199 20.83 11.64 -9.12
N LEU A 200 19.82 11.48 -9.99
CA LEU A 200 19.87 11.80 -11.42
C LEU A 200 19.16 13.10 -11.79
N TYR A 201 18.02 13.38 -11.16
CA TYR A 201 17.11 14.47 -11.50
C TYR A 201 16.56 15.16 -10.25
N PRO A 202 17.43 15.76 -9.40
CA PRO A 202 16.99 16.35 -8.12
C PRO A 202 15.93 17.44 -8.33
N GLU A 203 16.01 18.19 -9.41
CA GLU A 203 15.07 19.25 -9.79
C GLU A 203 13.63 18.73 -10.00
N ILE A 204 13.46 17.52 -10.49
CA ILE A 204 12.13 16.91 -10.67
C ILE A 204 11.46 16.68 -9.31
N ILE A 205 12.22 16.24 -8.31
CA ILE A 205 11.70 16.03 -6.96
C ILE A 205 11.29 17.36 -6.33
N GLU A 206 12.12 18.40 -6.47
CA GLU A 206 11.85 19.72 -5.92
C GLU A 206 10.63 20.41 -6.56
N GLN A 207 10.38 20.15 -7.83
CA GLN A 207 9.20 20.65 -8.55
C GLN A 207 7.95 19.81 -8.34
N SER A 208 8.07 18.61 -7.79
CA SER A 208 6.94 17.70 -7.56
C SER A 208 6.09 18.13 -6.36
N SER A 209 4.86 17.64 -6.31
CA SER A 209 3.94 17.82 -5.17
C SER A 209 4.48 17.21 -3.87
N PHE A 210 5.55 16.41 -3.94
CA PHE A 210 6.18 15.78 -2.77
C PHE A 210 7.21 16.69 -2.10
N ASN A 211 7.50 17.87 -2.64
CA ASN A 211 8.39 18.93 -2.17
C ASN A 211 9.86 18.49 -1.98
N SER A 212 10.13 17.34 -1.38
CA SER A 212 11.48 16.86 -1.14
C SER A 212 11.57 15.35 -1.02
N TYR A 213 12.77 14.81 -1.24
CA TYR A 213 13.08 13.40 -0.95
C TYR A 213 12.85 13.04 0.53
N ASN A 214 13.11 13.97 1.45
CA ASN A 214 12.91 13.73 2.87
C ASN A 214 11.44 13.62 3.25
N ASP A 215 10.56 14.42 2.62
CA ASP A 215 9.11 14.33 2.83
C ASP A 215 8.56 13.01 2.30
N PHE A 216 9.07 12.53 1.16
CA PHE A 216 8.76 11.20 0.67
C PHE A 216 9.21 10.10 1.65
N LEU A 217 10.44 10.15 2.16
CA LEU A 217 10.93 9.19 3.17
C LEU A 217 10.12 9.25 4.46
N PHE A 218 9.64 10.44 4.84
CA PHE A 218 8.73 10.59 5.96
C PHE A 218 7.44 9.80 5.74
N ILE A 219 6.78 9.97 4.57
CA ILE A 219 5.53 9.26 4.23
C ILE A 219 5.76 7.74 4.32
N TYR A 220 6.82 7.25 3.68
CA TYR A 220 7.17 5.83 3.72
C TYR A 220 7.33 5.31 5.16
N SER A 221 8.13 5.98 5.98
CA SER A 221 8.38 5.63 7.37
C SER A 221 7.10 5.75 8.23
N TYR A 222 6.26 6.74 7.94
CA TYR A 222 5.01 7.01 8.62
C TYR A 222 4.03 5.84 8.43
N VAL A 223 3.80 5.43 7.19
CA VAL A 223 2.93 4.29 6.84
C VAL A 223 3.45 3.01 7.50
N ASN A 224 4.74 2.73 7.37
CA ASN A 224 5.34 1.53 7.97
C ASN A 224 5.16 1.48 9.49
N SER A 225 5.26 2.60 10.19
CA SER A 225 5.08 2.66 11.64
C SER A 225 3.65 2.28 12.06
N GLY A 226 2.64 2.77 11.34
CA GLY A 226 1.24 2.45 11.59
C GLY A 226 0.92 0.99 11.28
N ILE A 227 1.34 0.50 10.13
CA ILE A 227 1.10 -0.89 9.70
C ILE A 227 1.81 -1.89 10.62
N THR A 228 3.04 -1.60 11.04
CA THR A 228 3.75 -2.44 12.02
C THR A 228 2.98 -2.50 13.36
N ALA A 229 2.44 -1.40 13.82
CA ALA A 229 1.61 -1.36 15.03
C ALA A 229 0.33 -2.19 14.87
N ALA A 230 -0.36 -2.09 13.73
CA ALA A 230 -1.54 -2.90 13.42
C ALA A 230 -1.21 -4.39 13.36
N ASN A 231 -0.12 -4.79 12.69
CA ASN A 231 0.33 -6.18 12.62
C ASN A 231 0.65 -6.74 14.01
N THR A 232 1.36 -5.97 14.84
CA THR A 232 1.69 -6.37 16.22
C THR A 232 0.43 -6.58 17.06
N ALA A 233 -0.56 -5.68 16.94
CA ALA A 233 -1.82 -5.80 17.65
C ALA A 233 -2.61 -7.04 17.19
N ARG A 234 -2.64 -7.31 15.89
CA ARG A 234 -3.28 -8.52 15.33
C ARG A 234 -2.63 -9.79 15.85
N MET A 235 -1.31 -9.88 15.80
CA MET A 235 -0.58 -11.07 16.28
C MET A 235 -0.83 -11.33 17.77
N ARG A 236 -0.89 -10.28 18.59
CA ARG A 236 -1.25 -10.42 20.01
C ARG A 236 -2.67 -10.98 20.17
N ALA A 237 -3.65 -10.42 19.44
CA ALA A 237 -5.03 -10.90 19.51
C ALA A 237 -5.15 -12.36 19.08
N GLU A 238 -4.47 -12.76 18.00
CA GLU A 238 -4.44 -14.15 17.52
C GLU A 238 -3.76 -15.10 18.53
N SER A 239 -2.69 -14.66 19.19
CA SER A 239 -2.02 -15.48 20.23
C SER A 239 -2.88 -15.69 21.47
N TYR A 240 -3.69 -14.72 21.86
CA TYR A 240 -4.65 -14.88 22.97
C TYR A 240 -5.82 -15.81 22.60
N SER A 241 -6.24 -15.82 21.32
CA SER A 241 -7.33 -16.68 20.86
C SER A 241 -6.93 -18.15 20.66
N SER A 242 -5.63 -18.40 20.43
CA SER A 242 -5.09 -19.77 20.24
C SER A 242 -4.51 -20.40 21.51
N GLY A 243 -4.49 -19.68 22.63
CA GLY A 243 -3.82 -20.06 23.88
C GLY A 243 -4.69 -20.81 24.85
N GLY A 244 -4.92 -22.05 24.57
CA GLY A 244 -5.22 -23.10 25.58
C GLY A 244 -3.99 -23.99 25.77
N GLY A 245 -3.04 -23.62 26.66
CA GLY A 245 -2.02 -24.50 27.18
C GLY A 245 -0.61 -24.36 26.60
N GLY A 246 0.36 -23.97 27.47
CA GLY A 246 1.77 -24.20 27.27
C GLY A 246 2.67 -22.96 27.42
N PHE A 247 3.18 -22.74 28.63
CA PHE A 247 4.34 -21.87 28.90
C PHE A 247 5.57 -22.37 28.14
N SER A 248 6.22 -21.53 27.31
CA SER A 248 7.66 -21.63 27.16
C SER A 248 8.26 -20.24 26.90
N SER A 249 9.08 -19.84 27.85
CA SER A 249 10.06 -18.77 27.82
C SER A 249 11.13 -19.07 26.76
N GLY A 250 11.49 -18.08 25.92
CA GLY A 250 12.64 -18.23 25.03
C GLY A 250 12.81 -17.05 24.05
N GLY A 251 13.82 -16.30 24.27
CA GLY A 251 14.48 -15.18 23.70
C GLY A 251 14.55 -14.96 22.20
N GLY A 252 14.63 -13.71 21.88
CA GLY A 252 15.31 -12.95 20.86
C GLY A 252 15.54 -13.55 19.47
N GLY A 253 15.03 -12.86 18.44
CA GLY A 253 15.42 -13.13 17.06
C GLY A 253 14.56 -12.33 16.09
N GLY A 254 15.13 -11.31 15.45
CA GLY A 254 14.50 -10.55 14.40
C GLY A 254 14.12 -11.45 13.22
N GLY A 255 12.82 -11.70 13.08
CA GLY A 255 12.24 -12.52 12.03
C GLY A 255 11.40 -11.66 11.08
N SER A 256 11.78 -11.65 9.83
CA SER A 256 11.01 -11.16 8.71
C SER A 256 9.66 -11.89 8.65
N PHE A 257 8.56 -11.18 8.90
CA PHE A 257 7.24 -11.80 8.93
C PHE A 257 6.60 -11.80 7.53
N GLY A 258 6.69 -12.90 6.85
CA GLY A 258 5.82 -13.23 5.73
C GLY A 258 4.41 -13.50 6.26
N GLY A 259 3.49 -12.55 6.08
CA GLY A 259 2.07 -12.75 6.39
C GLY A 259 1.45 -13.73 5.40
N GLY A 260 1.22 -14.97 5.84
CA GLY A 260 0.46 -15.97 5.11
C GLY A 260 -1.01 -15.60 5.05
N GLY A 261 -1.41 -14.84 4.06
CA GLY A 261 -2.81 -14.74 3.65
C GLY A 261 -3.06 -15.83 2.62
N GLY A 262 -3.86 -16.83 2.97
CA GLY A 262 -4.29 -17.88 2.06
C GLY A 262 -5.18 -17.34 0.95
N GLY A 263 -4.60 -16.71 -0.03
CA GLY A 263 -5.25 -16.37 -1.29
C GLY A 263 -4.78 -17.37 -2.34
N GLY A 264 -5.69 -18.19 -2.85
CA GLY A 264 -5.41 -19.06 -3.98
C GLY A 264 -4.81 -18.26 -5.11
N GLY A 265 -3.57 -18.55 -5.47
CA GLY A 265 -2.94 -18.01 -6.66
C GLY A 265 -3.55 -18.62 -7.91
N PHE A 266 -3.50 -17.91 -9.02
CA PHE A 266 -3.83 -18.47 -10.33
C PHE A 266 -2.73 -19.45 -10.76
N ARG A 267 -3.16 -20.52 -11.48
CA ARG A 267 -2.26 -21.40 -12.20
C ARG A 267 -2.01 -20.87 -13.59
#